data_18eca4f1760bb9fe29ac386774dbcd33
#
_entry.id   18eca4f1760bb9fe29ac386774dbcd33
#
_cell.length_a   1.000
_cell.length_b   1.000
_cell.length_c   1.000
_cell.angle_alpha   90.00
_cell.angle_beta   90.00
_cell.angle_gamma   90.00
#
_symmetry.space_group_name_H-M   'P 1'
#
loop_
_entity.id
_entity.type
_entity.pdbx_description
1 polymer ?
#
loop_
_entity_poly.entity_id
_entity_poly.type
_entity_poly.pdbx_seq_one_letter_code
_entity_poly.pdbx_strand_id
1 'polypeptide(L)'
;MGTSVAVVSPEGEVLSSLQSDDPRAHAELLGVLLTKALDQAGVTPGDITGVAMGIGPGAFTGLRVGMAGAQAFALSRDLPLYPVVSHDALGWGVDTDTVVITDARRGEVAFSVYSPRAPLRRVRGPELSTPALVDEALGDAAGLPRNESLSIDASVLALVALDAIANELPFPGRQPLYLRAPDVTVKP
;
A
#
# COMPACT_ATOMS: atom_id res chain seq x y z
N MET A 1 -8.27 3.76 -8.01
CA MET A 1 -7.66 2.78 -7.06
C MET A 1 -8.49 1.51 -7.13
N GLY A 2 -7.86 0.40 -7.49
CA GLY A 2 -8.45 -0.92 -7.66
C GLY A 2 -8.09 -1.88 -6.54
N THR A 3 -8.24 -3.18 -6.81
CA THR A 3 -7.79 -4.29 -5.96
C THR A 3 -6.59 -4.94 -6.61
N SER A 4 -5.52 -5.17 -5.86
CA SER A 4 -4.29 -5.80 -6.35
C SER A 4 -3.90 -6.95 -5.41
N VAL A 5 -3.45 -8.06 -6.00
CA VAL A 5 -2.93 -9.26 -5.31
C VAL A 5 -1.70 -9.75 -6.06
N ALA A 6 -0.65 -10.11 -5.34
CA ALA A 6 0.56 -10.67 -5.92
C ALA A 6 1.12 -11.81 -5.08
N VAL A 7 1.91 -12.65 -5.71
CA VAL A 7 2.76 -13.66 -5.06
C VAL A 7 4.21 -13.34 -5.43
N VAL A 8 5.04 -13.23 -4.41
CA VAL A 8 6.46 -12.89 -4.55
C VAL A 8 7.29 -13.94 -3.80
N SER A 9 8.38 -14.38 -4.39
CA SER A 9 9.30 -15.33 -3.72
C SER A 9 10.07 -14.65 -2.58
N PRO A 10 10.62 -15.41 -1.64
CA PRO A 10 11.49 -14.84 -0.59
C PRO A 10 12.71 -14.08 -1.12
N GLU A 11 13.14 -14.41 -2.33
CA GLU A 11 14.28 -13.76 -3.03
C GLU A 11 13.87 -12.47 -3.75
N GLY A 12 12.56 -12.13 -3.76
CA GLY A 12 12.03 -10.91 -4.38
C GLY A 12 11.61 -11.09 -5.85
N GLU A 13 11.51 -12.33 -6.35
CA GLU A 13 10.96 -12.58 -7.68
C GLU A 13 9.43 -12.47 -7.66
N VAL A 14 8.84 -11.69 -8.56
CA VAL A 14 7.39 -11.57 -8.73
C VAL A 14 6.89 -12.76 -9.52
N LEU A 15 6.28 -13.74 -8.84
CA LEU A 15 5.74 -14.95 -9.45
C LEU A 15 4.39 -14.70 -10.12
N SER A 16 3.58 -13.82 -9.55
CA SER A 16 2.33 -13.33 -10.15
C SER A 16 1.97 -11.96 -9.60
N SER A 17 1.35 -11.11 -10.43
CA SER A 17 0.73 -9.85 -10.01
C SER A 17 -0.56 -9.64 -10.80
N LEU A 18 -1.67 -9.48 -10.10
CA LEU A 18 -3.00 -9.30 -10.66
C LEU A 18 -3.65 -8.03 -10.09
N GLN A 19 -4.28 -7.27 -10.96
CA GLN A 19 -4.98 -6.05 -10.59
C GLN A 19 -6.34 -5.96 -11.25
N SER A 20 -7.29 -5.36 -10.56
CA SER A 20 -8.57 -4.93 -11.10
C SER A 20 -8.80 -3.48 -10.77
N ASP A 21 -9.15 -2.69 -11.76
CA ASP A 21 -9.45 -1.26 -11.60
C ASP A 21 -10.92 -0.99 -11.28
N ASP A 22 -11.76 -2.03 -11.11
CA ASP A 22 -13.17 -1.85 -10.74
C ASP A 22 -13.30 -1.43 -9.27
N PRO A 23 -13.73 -0.17 -9.00
CA PRO A 23 -13.81 0.34 -7.64
C PRO A 23 -15.04 -0.16 -6.87
N ARG A 24 -15.93 -0.94 -7.50
CA ARG A 24 -17.18 -1.42 -6.89
C ARG A 24 -17.13 -2.86 -6.46
N ALA A 25 -16.20 -3.65 -7.00
CA ALA A 25 -16.16 -5.10 -6.84
C ALA A 25 -15.03 -5.57 -5.90
N HIS A 26 -14.46 -4.71 -5.04
CA HIS A 26 -13.32 -5.07 -4.19
C HIS A 26 -13.53 -6.37 -3.39
N ALA A 27 -14.68 -6.52 -2.73
CA ALA A 27 -14.94 -7.68 -1.88
C ALA A 27 -15.18 -8.96 -2.70
N GLU A 28 -15.84 -8.83 -3.85
CA GLU A 28 -16.17 -9.96 -4.74
C GLU A 28 -14.93 -10.44 -5.50
N LEU A 29 -14.05 -9.52 -5.87
CA LEU A 29 -12.88 -9.83 -6.68
C LEU A 29 -11.68 -10.31 -5.87
N LEU A 30 -11.54 -9.92 -4.61
CA LEU A 30 -10.35 -10.23 -3.83
C LEU A 30 -10.07 -11.73 -3.74
N GLY A 31 -11.09 -12.54 -3.43
CA GLY A 31 -10.96 -14.00 -3.38
C GLY A 31 -10.61 -14.62 -4.73
N VAL A 32 -11.24 -14.11 -5.81
CA VAL A 32 -10.97 -14.59 -7.17
C VAL A 32 -9.54 -14.24 -7.61
N LEU A 33 -9.09 -13.00 -7.31
CA LEU A 33 -7.74 -12.58 -7.64
C LEU A 33 -6.70 -13.37 -6.84
N LEU A 34 -6.96 -13.65 -5.57
CA LEU A 34 -6.08 -14.47 -4.73
C LEU A 34 -5.90 -15.88 -5.29
N THR A 35 -7.02 -16.56 -5.61
CA THR A 35 -6.96 -17.89 -6.21
C THR A 35 -6.17 -17.89 -7.51
N LYS A 36 -6.48 -16.95 -8.41
CA LYS A 36 -5.78 -16.82 -9.69
C LYS A 36 -4.29 -16.50 -9.52
N ALA A 37 -3.94 -15.66 -8.54
CA ALA A 37 -2.55 -15.32 -8.29
C ALA A 37 -1.74 -16.52 -7.82
N LEU A 38 -2.30 -17.35 -6.94
CA LEU A 38 -1.67 -18.59 -6.50
C LEU A 38 -1.52 -19.59 -7.66
N ASP A 39 -2.58 -19.77 -8.46
CA ASP A 39 -2.56 -20.66 -9.64
C ASP A 39 -1.49 -20.21 -10.65
N GLN A 40 -1.42 -18.92 -10.96
CA GLN A 40 -0.42 -18.39 -11.90
C GLN A 40 1.02 -18.49 -11.36
N ALA A 41 1.20 -18.33 -10.06
CA ALA A 41 2.49 -18.53 -9.41
C ALA A 41 2.90 -20.02 -9.31
N GLY A 42 1.99 -20.95 -9.58
CA GLY A 42 2.24 -22.39 -9.44
C GLY A 42 2.42 -22.84 -7.99
N VAL A 43 1.84 -22.11 -7.02
CA VAL A 43 1.95 -22.40 -5.59
C VAL A 43 0.59 -22.64 -4.96
N THR A 44 0.58 -23.37 -3.86
CA THR A 44 -0.60 -23.58 -3.04
C THR A 44 -0.64 -22.58 -1.86
N PRO A 45 -1.79 -22.39 -1.21
CA PRO A 45 -1.82 -21.64 0.05
C PRO A 45 -0.84 -22.16 1.09
N GLY A 46 -0.48 -23.48 1.04
CA GLY A 46 0.48 -24.13 1.94
C GLY A 46 1.91 -23.62 1.82
N ASP A 47 2.27 -23.12 0.66
CA ASP A 47 3.62 -22.68 0.34
C ASP A 47 3.86 -21.21 0.76
N ILE A 48 2.81 -20.48 1.12
CA ILE A 48 2.91 -19.10 1.56
C ILE A 48 3.46 -19.04 2.99
N THR A 49 4.49 -18.24 3.20
CA THR A 49 5.21 -18.08 4.47
C THR A 49 4.97 -16.77 5.18
N GLY A 50 4.30 -15.79 4.52
CA GLY A 50 3.98 -14.49 5.11
C GLY A 50 3.03 -13.69 4.24
N VAL A 51 2.44 -12.65 4.79
CA VAL A 51 1.47 -11.79 4.10
C VAL A 51 1.86 -10.33 4.25
N ALA A 52 2.15 -9.65 3.15
CA ALA A 52 2.26 -8.19 3.11
C ALA A 52 0.87 -7.57 2.96
N MET A 53 0.59 -6.53 3.74
CA MET A 53 -0.71 -5.87 3.79
C MET A 53 -0.57 -4.36 3.67
N GLY A 54 -1.13 -3.77 2.62
CA GLY A 54 -1.23 -2.31 2.50
C GLY A 54 -2.19 -1.75 3.55
N ILE A 55 -1.73 -0.78 4.35
CA ILE A 55 -2.54 -0.16 5.42
C ILE A 55 -3.06 1.23 5.07
N GLY A 56 -2.82 1.71 3.85
CA GLY A 56 -3.18 3.06 3.41
C GLY A 56 -1.97 4.01 3.32
N PRO A 57 -2.21 5.25 2.86
CA PRO A 57 -3.50 5.84 2.55
C PRO A 57 -4.17 5.20 1.33
N GLY A 58 -5.51 5.28 1.29
CA GLY A 58 -6.30 4.71 0.19
C GLY A 58 -7.80 4.90 0.38
N ALA A 59 -8.59 4.47 -0.62
CA ALA A 59 -10.04 4.54 -0.55
C ALA A 59 -10.57 3.68 0.60
N PHE A 60 -11.36 4.28 1.48
CA PHE A 60 -11.82 3.73 2.76
C PHE A 60 -12.36 2.28 2.67
N THR A 61 -13.28 2.04 1.73
CA THR A 61 -13.89 0.71 1.57
C THR A 61 -12.89 -0.31 1.02
N GLY A 62 -12.18 0.03 -0.05
CA GLY A 62 -11.19 -0.86 -0.67
C GLY A 62 -10.05 -1.20 0.28
N LEU A 63 -9.55 -0.21 1.02
CA LEU A 63 -8.51 -0.41 2.04
C LEU A 63 -8.96 -1.44 3.08
N ARG A 64 -10.15 -1.29 3.63
CA ARG A 64 -10.68 -2.23 4.65
C ARG A 64 -10.90 -3.63 4.10
N VAL A 65 -11.39 -3.77 2.88
CA VAL A 65 -11.57 -5.08 2.22
C VAL A 65 -10.22 -5.77 2.04
N GLY A 66 -9.23 -5.06 1.50
CA GLY A 66 -7.89 -5.60 1.33
C GLY A 66 -7.25 -6.03 2.65
N MET A 67 -7.34 -5.17 3.68
CA MET A 67 -6.81 -5.47 5.00
C MET A 67 -7.51 -6.67 5.66
N ALA A 68 -8.85 -6.72 5.59
CA ALA A 68 -9.61 -7.84 6.15
C ALA A 68 -9.26 -9.17 5.45
N GLY A 69 -9.13 -9.18 4.13
CA GLY A 69 -8.70 -10.35 3.39
C GLY A 69 -7.30 -10.81 3.73
N ALA A 70 -6.34 -9.89 3.81
CA ALA A 70 -4.97 -10.19 4.20
C ALA A 70 -4.89 -10.76 5.64
N GLN A 71 -5.61 -10.14 6.57
CA GLN A 71 -5.69 -10.58 7.96
C GLN A 71 -6.35 -11.98 8.08
N ALA A 72 -7.45 -12.21 7.37
CA ALA A 72 -8.15 -13.49 7.38
C ALA A 72 -7.26 -14.60 6.80
N PHE A 73 -6.56 -14.35 5.69
CA PHE A 73 -5.65 -15.31 5.09
C PHE A 73 -4.47 -15.62 6.04
N ALA A 74 -3.82 -14.60 6.60
CA ALA A 74 -2.73 -14.79 7.54
C ALA A 74 -3.16 -15.56 8.78
N LEU A 75 -4.32 -15.19 9.38
CA LEU A 75 -4.86 -15.86 10.58
C LEU A 75 -5.22 -17.33 10.31
N SER A 76 -5.86 -17.62 9.17
CA SER A 76 -6.27 -18.98 8.83
C SER A 76 -5.11 -19.97 8.69
N ARG A 77 -3.89 -19.46 8.56
CA ARG A 77 -2.68 -20.25 8.31
C ARG A 77 -1.58 -20.02 9.34
N ASP A 78 -1.85 -19.25 10.38
CA ASP A 78 -0.88 -18.85 11.41
C ASP A 78 0.39 -18.20 10.82
N LEU A 79 0.19 -17.30 9.83
CA LEU A 79 1.28 -16.63 9.12
C LEU A 79 1.59 -15.26 9.72
N PRO A 80 2.85 -14.82 9.65
CA PRO A 80 3.22 -13.45 9.97
C PRO A 80 2.56 -12.48 9.00
N LEU A 81 2.09 -11.35 9.52
CA LEU A 81 1.46 -10.28 8.76
C LEU A 81 2.34 -9.03 8.83
N TYR A 82 2.72 -8.52 7.67
CA TYR A 82 3.62 -7.40 7.47
C TYR A 82 2.86 -6.18 6.94
N PRO A 83 2.45 -5.24 7.82
CA PRO A 83 1.78 -4.02 7.39
C PRO A 83 2.75 -3.09 6.65
N VAL A 84 2.33 -2.54 5.51
CA VAL A 84 3.13 -1.61 4.70
C VAL A 84 2.30 -0.37 4.41
N VAL A 85 2.88 0.82 4.57
CA VAL A 85 2.23 2.06 4.14
C VAL A 85 2.11 2.04 2.62
N SER A 86 0.90 2.26 2.09
CA SER A 86 0.63 2.10 0.66
C SER A 86 1.49 3.01 -0.22
N HIS A 87 1.82 4.21 0.25
CA HIS A 87 2.74 5.11 -0.44
C HIS A 87 4.16 4.56 -0.55
N ASP A 88 4.59 3.67 0.35
CA ASP A 88 5.94 3.10 0.30
C ASP A 88 6.16 2.25 -0.96
N ALA A 89 5.08 1.64 -1.51
CA ALA A 89 5.16 0.98 -2.81
C ALA A 89 5.38 1.96 -3.98
N LEU A 90 4.85 3.19 -3.89
CA LEU A 90 5.04 4.20 -4.92
C LEU A 90 6.39 4.93 -4.79
N GLY A 91 6.93 4.99 -3.59
CA GLY A 91 8.28 5.49 -3.30
C GLY A 91 9.38 4.44 -3.42
N TRP A 92 9.03 3.20 -3.75
CA TRP A 92 9.99 2.10 -3.91
C TRP A 92 10.80 2.28 -5.20
N GLY A 93 12.11 2.07 -5.10
CA GLY A 93 12.98 2.11 -6.28
C GLY A 93 13.26 3.51 -6.85
N VAL A 94 12.88 4.58 -6.15
CA VAL A 94 13.24 5.94 -6.59
C VAL A 94 14.75 6.15 -6.48
N ASP A 95 15.34 6.76 -7.51
CA ASP A 95 16.78 7.04 -7.59
C ASP A 95 17.14 8.45 -7.06
N THR A 96 16.13 9.31 -6.92
CA THR A 96 16.26 10.68 -6.42
C THR A 96 15.19 10.97 -5.39
N ASP A 97 15.36 12.05 -4.62
CA ASP A 97 14.34 12.54 -3.72
C ASP A 97 13.06 12.82 -4.53
N THR A 98 11.94 12.25 -4.11
CA THR A 98 10.69 12.20 -4.89
C THR A 98 9.49 12.44 -3.98
N VAL A 99 8.50 13.16 -4.49
CA VAL A 99 7.18 13.31 -3.85
C VAL A 99 6.21 12.29 -4.45
N VAL A 100 5.56 11.51 -3.61
CA VAL A 100 4.41 10.66 -3.98
C VAL A 100 3.13 11.42 -3.65
N ILE A 101 2.22 11.52 -4.62
CA ILE A 101 0.91 12.16 -4.45
C ILE A 101 -0.17 11.20 -4.94
N THR A 102 -1.22 11.00 -4.13
CA THR A 102 -2.38 10.19 -4.50
C THR A 102 -3.68 10.93 -4.20
N ASP A 103 -4.75 10.60 -4.93
CA ASP A 103 -6.09 11.12 -4.65
C ASP A 103 -6.59 10.61 -3.30
N ALA A 104 -6.88 11.52 -2.39
CA ALA A 104 -7.45 11.22 -1.07
C ALA A 104 -8.98 11.39 -1.03
N ARG A 105 -9.61 11.60 -2.20
CA ARG A 105 -11.04 11.91 -2.35
C ARG A 105 -11.42 13.27 -1.79
N ARG A 106 -12.65 13.72 -2.09
CA ARG A 106 -13.23 14.98 -1.60
C ARG A 106 -12.40 16.24 -1.93
N GLY A 107 -11.69 16.21 -3.05
CA GLY A 107 -10.86 17.34 -3.47
C GLY A 107 -9.55 17.48 -2.69
N GLU A 108 -9.13 16.44 -1.98
CA GLU A 108 -7.84 16.38 -1.28
C GLU A 108 -6.89 15.37 -1.92
N VAL A 109 -5.62 15.55 -1.63
CA VAL A 109 -4.54 14.64 -2.00
C VAL A 109 -3.80 14.19 -0.74
N ALA A 110 -3.31 12.96 -0.77
CA ALA A 110 -2.32 12.49 0.20
C ALA A 110 -0.94 12.60 -0.44
N PHE A 111 0.05 13.09 0.31
CA PHE A 111 1.42 13.17 -0.17
C PHE A 111 2.42 12.59 0.83
N SER A 112 3.54 12.11 0.32
CA SER A 112 4.70 11.64 1.08
C SER A 112 5.98 12.02 0.35
N VAL A 113 7.07 12.21 1.09
CA VAL A 113 8.39 12.50 0.52
C VAL A 113 9.30 11.30 0.74
N TYR A 114 10.01 10.91 -0.30
CA TYR A 114 10.93 9.77 -0.31
C TYR A 114 12.34 10.20 -0.67
N SER A 115 13.32 9.53 -0.07
CA SER A 115 14.74 9.70 -0.40
C SER A 115 15.41 8.33 -0.51
N PRO A 116 16.16 8.05 -1.60
CA PRO A 116 16.90 6.80 -1.74
C PRO A 116 17.98 6.61 -0.67
N ARG A 117 18.34 7.69 0.04
CA ARG A 117 19.38 7.71 1.08
C ARG A 117 18.86 7.37 2.48
N ALA A 118 17.53 7.41 2.69
CA ALA A 118 16.93 7.11 3.99
C ALA A 118 16.70 5.61 4.15
N PRO A 119 16.93 5.02 5.34
CA PRO A 119 16.73 3.58 5.57
C PRO A 119 15.31 3.10 5.25
N LEU A 120 14.31 3.86 5.64
CA LEU A 120 12.88 3.60 5.33
C LEU A 120 12.44 4.22 4.01
N ARG A 121 13.35 4.88 3.27
CA ARG A 121 13.08 5.67 2.07
C ARG A 121 12.08 6.80 2.28
N ARG A 122 10.98 6.60 3.03
CA ARG A 122 10.02 7.65 3.36
C ARG A 122 10.57 8.55 4.46
N VAL A 123 10.77 9.83 4.13
CA VAL A 123 11.30 10.85 5.05
C VAL A 123 10.22 11.76 5.63
N ARG A 124 9.03 11.79 4.97
CA ARG A 124 7.89 12.58 5.46
C ARG A 124 6.56 12.01 4.96
N GLY A 125 5.48 12.18 5.73
CA GLY A 125 4.12 11.77 5.39
C GLY A 125 3.79 10.32 5.76
N PRO A 126 2.65 9.81 5.31
CA PRO A 126 1.65 10.49 4.47
C PRO A 126 0.90 11.61 5.21
N GLU A 127 0.65 12.71 4.51
CA GLU A 127 -0.09 13.88 5.00
C GLU A 127 -1.18 14.27 4.00
N LEU A 128 -2.23 14.98 4.47
CA LEU A 128 -3.29 15.50 3.60
C LEU A 128 -3.02 16.96 3.23
N SER A 129 -3.40 17.30 2.00
CA SER A 129 -3.49 18.68 1.53
C SER A 129 -4.58 18.79 0.46
N THR A 130 -4.91 20.01 0.04
CA THR A 130 -5.64 20.22 -1.21
C THR A 130 -4.66 20.37 -2.37
N PRO A 131 -5.06 20.08 -3.63
CA PRO A 131 -4.20 20.30 -4.79
C PRO A 131 -3.66 21.73 -4.90
N ALA A 132 -4.42 22.73 -4.43
CA ALA A 132 -4.02 24.13 -4.45
C ALA A 132 -2.95 24.50 -3.42
N LEU A 133 -2.89 23.76 -2.31
CA LEU A 133 -1.99 24.03 -1.18
C LEU A 133 -0.87 23.00 -1.02
N VAL A 134 -0.82 21.98 -1.87
CA VAL A 134 0.17 20.90 -1.71
C VAL A 134 1.60 21.39 -1.83
N ASP A 135 1.87 22.39 -2.69
CA ASP A 135 3.21 22.95 -2.85
C ASP A 135 3.64 23.77 -1.62
N GLU A 136 2.72 24.52 -1.04
CA GLU A 136 2.96 25.21 0.23
C GLU A 136 3.19 24.19 1.36
N ALA A 137 2.39 23.15 1.43
CA ALA A 137 2.53 22.07 2.42
C ALA A 137 3.87 21.33 2.27
N LEU A 138 4.35 21.11 1.03
CA LEU A 138 5.63 20.47 0.74
C LEU A 138 6.84 21.36 1.14
N GLY A 139 6.72 22.69 1.06
CA GLY A 139 7.82 23.61 1.33
C GLY A 139 9.02 23.34 0.43
N ASP A 140 10.19 23.07 1.01
CA ASP A 140 11.43 22.81 0.24
C ASP A 140 11.32 21.59 -0.70
N ALA A 141 10.39 20.68 -0.46
CA ALA A 141 10.16 19.51 -1.31
C ALA A 141 9.24 19.80 -2.53
N ALA A 142 8.67 21.00 -2.67
CA ALA A 142 7.73 21.35 -3.75
C ALA A 142 8.33 21.20 -5.16
N GLY A 143 9.65 21.44 -5.29
CA GLY A 143 10.38 21.31 -6.57
C GLY A 143 10.87 19.92 -6.92
N LEU A 144 10.62 18.90 -6.09
CA LEU A 144 11.06 17.54 -6.34
C LEU A 144 10.22 16.85 -7.44
N PRO A 145 10.78 15.86 -8.15
CA PRO A 145 10.02 14.98 -9.03
C PRO A 145 8.80 14.40 -8.33
N ARG A 146 7.69 14.22 -9.08
CA ARG A 146 6.43 13.71 -8.53
C ARG A 146 6.09 12.34 -9.13
N ASN A 147 5.64 11.43 -8.28
CA ASN A 147 4.97 10.22 -8.67
C ASN A 147 3.48 10.35 -8.30
N GLU A 148 2.63 10.52 -9.32
CA GLU A 148 1.17 10.70 -9.19
C GLU A 148 0.44 9.43 -9.65
N SER A 149 0.88 8.26 -9.22
CA SER A 149 0.28 6.99 -9.61
C SER A 149 -1.13 6.85 -9.04
N LEU A 150 -2.01 6.25 -9.85
CA LEU A 150 -3.41 6.00 -9.50
C LEU A 150 -3.64 4.64 -8.82
N SER A 151 -2.64 3.76 -8.82
CA SER A 151 -2.78 2.40 -8.31
C SER A 151 -1.55 1.96 -7.50
N ILE A 152 -1.81 1.10 -6.51
CA ILE A 152 -0.78 0.45 -5.71
C ILE A 152 -0.63 -1.00 -6.20
N ASP A 153 0.56 -1.38 -6.62
CA ASP A 153 0.87 -2.74 -7.00
C ASP A 153 1.21 -3.57 -5.74
N ALA A 154 0.50 -4.68 -5.55
CA ALA A 154 0.70 -5.58 -4.43
C ALA A 154 2.08 -6.26 -4.47
N SER A 155 2.66 -6.46 -5.66
CA SER A 155 4.01 -7.03 -5.78
C SER A 155 5.04 -6.10 -5.15
N VAL A 156 4.91 -4.79 -5.39
CA VAL A 156 5.83 -3.80 -4.83
C VAL A 156 5.64 -3.67 -3.31
N LEU A 157 4.40 -3.78 -2.80
CA LEU A 157 4.17 -3.86 -1.35
C LEU A 157 4.91 -5.05 -0.71
N ALA A 158 4.90 -6.21 -1.39
CA ALA A 158 5.63 -7.39 -0.91
C ALA A 158 7.16 -7.16 -0.95
N LEU A 159 7.69 -6.51 -1.98
CA LEU A 159 9.12 -6.17 -2.05
C LEU A 159 9.55 -5.20 -0.93
N VAL A 160 8.72 -4.20 -0.63
CA VAL A 160 8.94 -3.30 0.52
C VAL A 160 8.97 -4.08 1.83
N ALA A 161 8.06 -5.05 2.01
CA ALA A 161 8.03 -5.89 3.21
C ALA A 161 9.28 -6.78 3.31
N LEU A 162 9.72 -7.40 2.20
CA LEU A 162 10.93 -8.21 2.16
C LEU A 162 12.19 -7.39 2.49
N ASP A 163 12.31 -6.19 1.94
CA ASP A 163 13.41 -5.27 2.26
C ASP A 163 13.41 -4.88 3.73
N ALA A 164 12.24 -4.59 4.29
CA ALA A 164 12.12 -4.28 5.72
C ALA A 164 12.51 -5.47 6.61
N ILE A 165 12.15 -6.71 6.23
CA ILE A 165 12.56 -7.92 6.93
C ILE A 165 14.09 -8.10 6.84
N ALA A 166 14.65 -7.99 5.65
CA ALA A 166 16.08 -8.21 5.40
C ALA A 166 16.98 -7.19 6.13
N ASN A 167 16.49 -5.96 6.32
CA ASN A 167 17.20 -4.87 6.99
C ASN A 167 16.76 -4.65 8.45
N GLU A 168 15.95 -5.55 9.01
CA GLU A 168 15.43 -5.47 10.39
C GLU A 168 14.74 -4.13 10.71
N LEU A 169 14.05 -3.56 9.69
CA LEU A 169 13.34 -2.30 9.83
C LEU A 169 12.00 -2.50 10.55
N PRO A 170 11.54 -1.52 11.34
CA PRO A 170 10.28 -1.63 12.06
C PRO A 170 9.08 -1.57 11.11
N PHE A 171 8.10 -2.43 11.34
CA PHE A 171 6.80 -2.36 10.67
C PHE A 171 5.85 -1.40 11.40
N PRO A 172 4.97 -0.68 10.68
CA PRO A 172 3.91 0.11 11.29
C PRO A 172 2.89 -0.80 12.01
N GLY A 173 1.98 -0.19 12.76
CA GLY A 173 0.86 -0.90 13.37
C GLY A 173 -0.09 -1.50 12.33
N ARG A 174 -0.86 -2.53 12.73
CA ARG A 174 -1.83 -3.25 11.86
C ARG A 174 -3.16 -2.50 11.67
N GLN A 175 -3.27 -1.27 12.16
CA GLN A 175 -4.46 -0.44 12.00
C GLN A 175 -4.43 0.29 10.66
N PRO A 176 -5.60 0.55 10.04
CA PRO A 176 -5.65 1.33 8.83
C PRO A 176 -5.13 2.75 9.09
N LEU A 177 -4.29 3.24 8.19
CA LEU A 177 -3.74 4.59 8.25
C LEU A 177 -4.77 5.58 7.68
N TYR A 178 -5.65 6.05 8.56
CA TYR A 178 -6.62 7.09 8.22
C TYR A 178 -5.99 8.47 8.39
N LEU A 179 -5.85 9.21 7.30
CA LEU A 179 -5.35 10.58 7.31
C LEU A 179 -6.42 11.60 7.70
N ARG A 180 -7.69 11.18 7.73
CA ARG A 180 -8.84 11.99 8.13
C ARG A 180 -9.61 11.29 9.24
N ALA A 181 -10.09 12.08 10.19
CA ALA A 181 -11.05 11.57 11.17
C ALA A 181 -12.35 11.10 10.48
N PRO A 182 -12.98 10.02 10.95
CA PRO A 182 -14.27 9.62 10.42
C PRO A 182 -15.31 10.71 10.64
N ASP A 183 -16.12 11.00 9.61
CA ASP A 183 -17.27 11.91 9.73
C ASP A 183 -18.36 11.23 10.57
N VAL A 184 -18.30 11.39 11.86
CA VAL A 184 -19.38 10.97 12.76
C VAL A 184 -20.33 12.14 12.93
N THR A 185 -21.43 12.15 12.18
CA THR A 185 -22.54 13.05 12.50
C THR A 185 -23.21 12.47 13.75
N VAL A 186 -22.83 12.98 14.92
CA VAL A 186 -23.61 12.74 16.15
C VAL A 186 -24.93 13.46 15.93
N LYS A 187 -26.00 12.71 15.60
CA LYS A 187 -27.36 13.28 15.68
C LYS A 187 -27.63 13.63 17.12
N PRO A 188 -28.11 14.85 17.38
CA PRO A 188 -28.54 15.26 18.73
C PRO A 188 -29.68 14.40 19.24
#